data_67c153db5d7543c0ab2797496c478c45
#
_entry.id   67c153db5d7543c0ab2797496c478c45
#
_cell.length_a   1.000
_cell.length_b   1.000
_cell.length_c   1.000
_cell.angle_alpha   90.00
_cell.angle_beta   90.00
_cell.angle_gamma   90.00
#
_symmetry.space_group_name_H-M   'P 1'
#
loop_
_entity.id
_entity.type
_entity.pdbx_description
1 polymer ?
#
loop_
_entity_poly.entity_id
_entity_poly.type
_entity_poly.pdbx_seq_one_letter_code
_entity_poly.pdbx_strand_id
1 'polypeptide(L)'
;MLEQFQSIGRDRFLAGVISSHGGNMSVRMGDRIFITRRGSMLARLGERDIVETGLGENDANVTLASTEIGVHRAIYQATSALAIVHSHPPYAIVQSLVKDEIVPVDSEGSYLLHKVPVVAAELTAGSREVAEMLPARLAEYDLVMLRGHGPFAIGHLLEEAYQLTSVFELTCKILTIAEGMTAEVKEYRKGSEQYGSW
;
A
#
# COMPACT_ATOMS: atom_id res chain seq x y z
N MET A 1 14.34 -13.90 3.59
CA MET A 1 14.05 -12.45 3.51
C MET A 1 14.37 -11.87 2.13
N LEU A 2 15.62 -11.88 1.64
CA LEU A 2 15.94 -11.30 0.32
C LEU A 2 15.09 -11.88 -0.81
N GLU A 3 14.96 -13.19 -0.92
CA GLU A 3 14.11 -13.87 -1.93
C GLU A 3 12.64 -13.37 -1.88
N GLN A 4 12.10 -13.12 -0.70
CA GLN A 4 10.75 -12.60 -0.55
C GLN A 4 10.63 -11.17 -1.10
N PHE A 5 11.60 -10.30 -0.79
CA PHE A 5 11.66 -8.95 -1.39
C PHE A 5 11.80 -9.01 -2.91
N GLN A 6 12.63 -9.89 -3.44
CA GLN A 6 12.84 -10.06 -4.88
C GLN A 6 11.58 -10.56 -5.59
N SER A 7 10.91 -11.58 -5.03
CA SER A 7 9.67 -12.13 -5.59
C SER A 7 8.57 -11.06 -5.61
N ILE A 8 8.25 -10.48 -4.46
CA ILE A 8 7.19 -9.47 -4.36
C ILE A 8 7.51 -8.21 -5.19
N GLY A 9 8.76 -7.76 -5.18
CA GLY A 9 9.18 -6.61 -6.00
C GLY A 9 9.01 -6.86 -7.50
N ARG A 10 9.36 -8.05 -7.97
CA ARG A 10 9.17 -8.47 -9.36
C ARG A 10 7.69 -8.59 -9.72
N ASP A 11 6.90 -9.23 -8.88
CA ASP A 11 5.47 -9.45 -9.13
C ASP A 11 4.72 -8.11 -9.20
N ARG A 12 5.04 -7.16 -8.32
CA ARG A 12 4.48 -5.79 -8.34
C ARG A 12 4.78 -5.06 -9.64
N PHE A 13 6.01 -5.19 -10.15
CA PHE A 13 6.40 -4.59 -11.42
C PHE A 13 5.67 -5.25 -12.61
N LEU A 14 5.58 -6.57 -12.64
CA LEU A 14 4.87 -7.32 -13.67
C LEU A 14 3.36 -7.06 -13.66
N ALA A 15 2.78 -6.88 -12.48
CA ALA A 15 1.37 -6.50 -12.32
C ALA A 15 1.09 -5.03 -12.71
N GLY A 16 2.13 -4.22 -12.95
CA GLY A 16 1.97 -2.81 -13.32
C GLY A 16 1.52 -1.90 -12.18
N VAL A 17 1.66 -2.35 -10.93
CA VAL A 17 1.30 -1.55 -9.74
C VAL A 17 2.43 -0.67 -9.24
N ILE A 18 3.57 -0.70 -9.90
CA ILE A 18 4.71 0.21 -9.69
C ILE A 18 5.41 0.53 -11.01
N SER A 19 6.07 1.70 -11.08
CA SER A 19 7.04 2.01 -12.14
C SER A 19 8.38 1.32 -11.86
N SER A 20 9.37 1.53 -12.71
CA SER A 20 10.71 0.92 -12.54
C SER A 20 11.36 1.20 -11.18
N HIS A 21 11.14 2.38 -10.60
CA HIS A 21 11.74 2.84 -9.34
C HIS A 21 10.70 3.36 -8.33
N GLY A 22 9.42 3.22 -8.64
CA GLY A 22 8.33 3.67 -7.79
C GLY A 22 7.99 2.67 -6.69
N GLY A 23 7.43 3.19 -5.60
CA GLY A 23 7.05 2.38 -4.45
C GLY A 23 8.23 1.89 -3.61
N ASN A 24 7.91 1.26 -2.52
CA ASN A 24 8.86 0.63 -1.60
C ASN A 24 8.16 -0.45 -0.79
N MET A 25 8.92 -1.18 0.02
CA MET A 25 8.40 -2.16 0.96
C MET A 25 9.38 -2.40 2.10
N SER A 26 8.86 -2.81 3.23
CA SER A 26 9.67 -3.11 4.40
C SER A 26 9.11 -4.25 5.23
N VAL A 27 9.98 -4.83 6.06
CA VAL A 27 9.66 -5.82 7.09
C VAL A 27 10.24 -5.34 8.41
N ARG A 28 9.49 -5.50 9.50
CA ARG A 28 9.95 -5.25 10.87
C ARG A 28 10.31 -6.57 11.54
N MET A 29 11.48 -6.59 12.17
CA MET A 29 11.95 -7.69 13.01
C MET A 29 12.43 -7.12 14.36
N GLY A 30 11.60 -7.22 15.37
CA GLY A 30 11.86 -6.61 16.68
C GLY A 30 11.93 -5.08 16.60
N ASP A 31 13.08 -4.52 16.93
CA ASP A 31 13.40 -3.09 16.86
C ASP A 31 14.13 -2.66 15.57
N ARG A 32 14.26 -3.58 14.61
CA ARG A 32 14.89 -3.33 13.31
C ARG A 32 13.87 -3.33 12.17
N ILE A 33 14.11 -2.49 11.17
CA ILE A 33 13.37 -2.42 9.90
C ILE A 33 14.33 -2.78 8.77
N PHE A 34 13.90 -3.67 7.91
CA PHE A 34 14.50 -3.99 6.63
C PHE A 34 13.65 -3.36 5.54
N ILE A 35 14.19 -2.37 4.84
CA ILE A 35 13.44 -1.57 3.85
C ILE A 35 14.21 -1.50 2.54
N THR A 36 13.50 -1.41 1.42
CA THR A 36 14.12 -1.19 0.12
C THR A 36 14.91 0.12 0.08
N ARG A 37 16.08 0.08 -0.55
CA ARG A 37 16.97 1.23 -0.68
C ARG A 37 16.35 2.31 -1.57
N ARG A 38 16.64 3.55 -1.27
CA ARG A 38 16.28 4.71 -2.11
C ARG A 38 16.76 4.52 -3.55
N GLY A 39 15.85 4.65 -4.50
CA GLY A 39 16.14 4.55 -5.92
C GLY A 39 16.54 3.15 -6.39
N SER A 40 16.23 2.08 -5.66
CA SER A 40 16.38 0.71 -6.15
C SER A 40 15.27 0.35 -7.15
N MET A 41 15.60 -0.53 -8.09
CA MET A 41 14.62 -1.13 -9.00
C MET A 41 13.99 -2.36 -8.32
N LEU A 42 12.74 -2.26 -7.88
CA LEU A 42 12.11 -3.33 -7.10
C LEU A 42 12.03 -4.67 -7.85
N ALA A 43 11.95 -4.63 -9.18
CA ALA A 43 11.97 -5.84 -10.02
C ALA A 43 13.34 -6.55 -10.09
N ARG A 44 14.42 -5.93 -9.55
CA ARG A 44 15.81 -6.42 -9.68
C ARG A 44 16.61 -6.18 -8.42
N LEU A 45 16.01 -6.45 -7.26
CA LEU A 45 16.68 -6.23 -5.97
C LEU A 45 17.85 -7.19 -5.78
N GLY A 46 18.98 -6.64 -5.32
CA GLY A 46 20.13 -7.39 -4.81
C GLY A 46 20.27 -7.19 -3.29
N GLU A 47 21.24 -7.85 -2.68
CA GLU A 47 21.50 -7.76 -1.22
C GLU A 47 21.66 -6.31 -0.73
N ARG A 48 22.36 -5.47 -1.53
CA ARG A 48 22.61 -4.06 -1.19
C ARG A 48 21.38 -3.16 -1.32
N ASP A 49 20.28 -3.68 -1.85
CA ASP A 49 19.03 -2.94 -2.03
C ASP A 49 18.08 -3.12 -0.86
N ILE A 50 18.44 -3.94 0.12
CA ILE A 50 17.70 -4.07 1.39
C ILE A 50 18.54 -3.42 2.49
N VAL A 51 18.03 -2.34 3.04
CA VAL A 51 18.67 -1.54 4.07
C VAL A 51 18.10 -1.91 5.43
N GLU A 52 18.97 -2.32 6.35
CA GLU A 52 18.63 -2.51 7.76
C GLU A 52 18.84 -1.20 8.52
N THR A 53 17.84 -0.74 9.26
CA THR A 53 17.91 0.46 10.11
C THR A 53 17.06 0.30 11.38
N GLY A 54 17.24 1.16 12.37
CA GLY A 54 16.48 1.12 13.62
C GLY A 54 15.03 1.59 13.46
N LEU A 55 14.13 1.02 14.25
CA LEU A 55 12.73 1.42 14.31
C LEU A 55 12.55 2.84 14.88
N GLY A 56 13.26 3.18 15.95
CA GLY A 56 13.10 4.44 16.67
C GLY A 56 14.26 5.42 16.49
N GLU A 57 15.44 4.97 16.11
CA GLU A 57 16.66 5.77 16.09
C GLU A 57 17.28 5.82 14.68
N ASN A 58 17.90 6.95 14.37
CA ASN A 58 18.69 7.10 13.16
C ASN A 58 20.08 6.49 13.39
N ASP A 59 20.40 5.52 12.55
CA ASP A 59 21.76 5.00 12.38
C ASP A 59 22.37 5.46 11.04
N ALA A 60 23.60 5.08 10.77
CA ALA A 60 24.28 5.48 9.53
C ALA A 60 23.55 5.01 8.25
N ASN A 61 22.80 3.93 8.34
CA ASN A 61 22.11 3.31 7.19
C ASN A 61 20.84 4.05 6.78
N VAL A 62 20.25 4.86 7.68
CA VAL A 62 18.97 5.56 7.39
C VAL A 62 19.07 6.43 6.13
N THR A 63 20.24 6.94 5.80
CA THR A 63 20.46 7.77 4.60
C THR A 63 20.33 6.98 3.29
N LEU A 64 20.50 5.66 3.34
CA LEU A 64 20.36 4.74 2.21
C LEU A 64 18.94 4.22 2.07
N ALA A 65 18.15 4.24 3.13
CA ALA A 65 16.78 3.75 3.14
C ALA A 65 15.88 4.54 2.18
N SER A 66 14.72 3.98 1.81
CA SER A 66 13.67 4.71 1.10
C SER A 66 13.39 6.06 1.75
N THR A 67 13.05 7.07 0.94
CA THR A 67 12.63 8.40 1.43
C THR A 67 11.43 8.31 2.37
N GLU A 68 10.66 7.23 2.32
CA GLU A 68 9.47 7.00 3.15
C GLU A 68 9.76 6.24 4.45
N ILE A 69 11.02 6.06 4.82
CA ILE A 69 11.40 5.38 6.09
C ILE A 69 10.71 6.01 7.31
N GLY A 70 10.53 7.33 7.33
CA GLY A 70 9.81 8.04 8.40
C GLY A 70 8.34 7.63 8.50
N VAL A 71 7.68 7.45 7.35
CA VAL A 71 6.28 6.98 7.26
C VAL A 71 6.18 5.53 7.75
N HIS A 72 7.06 4.65 7.27
CA HIS A 72 7.10 3.25 7.70
C HIS A 72 7.33 3.10 9.21
N ARG A 73 8.24 3.87 9.78
CA ARG A 73 8.48 3.91 11.23
C ARG A 73 7.24 4.29 12.00
N ALA A 74 6.56 5.37 11.57
CA ALA A 74 5.34 5.86 12.22
C ALA A 74 4.23 4.80 12.18
N ILE A 75 4.05 4.11 11.05
CA ILE A 75 3.08 3.02 10.92
C ILE A 75 3.43 1.86 11.87
N TYR A 76 4.68 1.38 11.87
CA TYR A 76 5.12 0.29 12.75
C TYR A 76 5.03 0.61 14.25
N GLN A 77 5.17 1.87 14.62
CA GLN A 77 5.04 2.32 16.02
C GLN A 77 3.59 2.38 16.49
N ALA A 78 2.65 2.61 15.58
CA ALA A 78 1.24 2.80 15.89
C ALA A 78 0.36 1.56 15.62
N THR A 79 0.88 0.54 14.94
CA THR A 79 0.13 -0.65 14.54
C THR A 79 0.87 -1.93 14.90
N SER A 80 0.18 -3.06 14.80
CA SER A 80 0.77 -4.41 14.93
C SER A 80 1.44 -4.93 13.65
N ALA A 81 1.52 -4.11 12.60
CA ALA A 81 2.11 -4.50 11.33
C ALA A 81 3.55 -5.01 11.47
N LEU A 82 3.90 -6.05 10.71
CA LEU A 82 5.25 -6.56 10.55
C LEU A 82 5.77 -6.38 9.13
N ALA A 83 4.90 -6.06 8.18
CA ALA A 83 5.24 -5.76 6.80
C ALA A 83 4.42 -4.58 6.28
N ILE A 84 5.03 -3.78 5.40
CA ILE A 84 4.39 -2.65 4.72
C ILE A 84 4.76 -2.72 3.24
N VAL A 85 3.75 -2.53 2.38
CA VAL A 85 3.90 -2.38 0.94
C VAL A 85 3.30 -1.05 0.51
N HIS A 86 4.10 -0.20 -0.12
CA HIS A 86 3.66 1.03 -0.76
C HIS A 86 3.85 0.93 -2.27
N SER A 87 2.78 1.14 -3.03
CA SER A 87 2.71 1.00 -4.48
C SER A 87 2.09 2.24 -5.14
N HIS A 88 2.23 2.33 -6.47
CA HIS A 88 1.64 3.41 -7.27
C HIS A 88 0.70 2.84 -8.36
N PRO A 89 -0.36 2.11 -7.97
CA PRO A 89 -1.26 1.44 -8.91
C PRO A 89 -2.12 2.47 -9.66
N PRO A 90 -2.11 2.46 -11.00
CA PRO A 90 -2.67 3.55 -11.80
C PRO A 90 -4.19 3.72 -11.67
N TYR A 91 -4.96 2.63 -11.61
CA TYR A 91 -6.41 2.74 -11.46
C TYR A 91 -6.82 3.20 -10.05
N ALA A 92 -6.11 2.76 -9.02
CA ALA A 92 -6.32 3.25 -7.66
C ALA A 92 -6.00 4.75 -7.55
N ILE A 93 -4.93 5.21 -8.20
CA ILE A 93 -4.60 6.63 -8.28
C ILE A 93 -5.75 7.41 -8.93
N VAL A 94 -6.26 6.96 -10.09
CA VAL A 94 -7.39 7.61 -10.78
C VAL A 94 -8.61 7.70 -9.87
N GLN A 95 -9.01 6.60 -9.23
CA GLN A 95 -10.16 6.57 -8.32
C GLN A 95 -9.98 7.52 -7.12
N SER A 96 -8.76 7.65 -6.59
CA SER A 96 -8.47 8.53 -5.47
C SER A 96 -8.57 10.02 -5.81
N LEU A 97 -8.46 10.40 -7.08
CA LEU A 97 -8.59 11.80 -7.51
C LEU A 97 -10.03 12.30 -7.50
N VAL A 98 -11.00 11.37 -7.48
CA VAL A 98 -12.43 11.70 -7.58
C VAL A 98 -13.27 11.20 -6.40
N LYS A 99 -12.68 10.40 -5.49
CA LYS A 99 -13.38 9.82 -4.33
C LYS A 99 -12.63 10.06 -3.04
N ASP A 100 -13.37 10.22 -1.94
CA ASP A 100 -12.82 10.30 -0.57
C ASP A 100 -12.81 8.93 0.13
N GLU A 101 -13.54 7.98 -0.42
CA GLU A 101 -13.61 6.59 0.00
C GLU A 101 -13.86 5.72 -1.23
N ILE A 102 -13.15 4.60 -1.36
CA ILE A 102 -13.33 3.66 -2.46
C ILE A 102 -13.99 2.40 -1.91
N VAL A 103 -15.21 2.13 -2.38
CA VAL A 103 -15.99 0.96 -1.99
C VAL A 103 -15.98 -0.04 -3.16
N PRO A 104 -15.46 -1.26 -2.95
CA PRO A 104 -15.47 -2.30 -3.95
C PRO A 104 -16.89 -2.70 -4.39
N VAL A 105 -17.04 -3.02 -5.67
CA VAL A 105 -18.31 -3.53 -6.25
C VAL A 105 -18.18 -4.98 -6.70
N ASP A 106 -17.00 -5.52 -6.73
CA ASP A 106 -16.66 -6.90 -7.05
C ASP A 106 -16.56 -7.78 -5.79
N SER A 107 -16.58 -9.09 -5.98
CA SER A 107 -16.61 -10.07 -4.89
C SER A 107 -15.32 -10.05 -4.07
N GLU A 108 -14.16 -10.10 -4.72
CA GLU A 108 -12.86 -10.21 -4.04
C GLU A 108 -12.52 -8.94 -3.26
N GLY A 109 -12.68 -7.78 -3.89
CA GLY A 109 -12.49 -6.49 -3.23
C GLY A 109 -13.46 -6.28 -2.08
N SER A 110 -14.72 -6.67 -2.25
CA SER A 110 -15.72 -6.58 -1.18
C SER A 110 -15.40 -7.45 0.03
N TYR A 111 -14.80 -8.63 -0.19
CA TYR A 111 -14.42 -9.54 0.87
C TYR A 111 -13.15 -9.10 1.62
N LEU A 112 -12.12 -8.64 0.90
CA LEU A 112 -10.81 -8.36 1.48
C LEU A 112 -10.64 -6.91 1.96
N LEU A 113 -11.28 -5.95 1.27
CA LEU A 113 -11.03 -4.53 1.51
C LEU A 113 -12.20 -3.82 2.19
N HIS A 114 -13.43 -4.34 2.06
CA HIS A 114 -14.68 -3.71 2.50
C HIS A 114 -14.85 -2.29 1.98
N LYS A 115 -13.98 -1.38 2.39
CA LYS A 115 -13.82 -0.02 1.92
C LYS A 115 -12.40 0.46 2.16
N VAL A 116 -11.93 1.37 1.33
CA VAL A 116 -10.59 1.95 1.41
C VAL A 116 -10.73 3.46 1.60
N PRO A 117 -10.30 4.01 2.75
CA PRO A 117 -10.28 5.45 2.95
C PRO A 117 -9.22 6.11 2.07
N VAL A 118 -9.55 7.30 1.54
CA VAL A 118 -8.63 8.15 0.79
C VAL A 118 -8.25 9.33 1.69
N VAL A 119 -6.97 9.48 1.94
CA VAL A 119 -6.42 10.63 2.68
C VAL A 119 -5.66 11.55 1.72
N ALA A 120 -5.62 12.83 2.02
CA ALA A 120 -4.92 13.83 1.22
C ALA A 120 -3.87 14.54 2.07
N ALA A 121 -2.71 14.79 1.46
CA ALA A 121 -1.62 15.56 2.03
C ALA A 121 -1.11 16.58 1.01
N GLU A 122 -0.60 17.71 1.46
CA GLU A 122 0.00 18.71 0.58
C GLU A 122 1.30 18.19 -0.04
N LEU A 123 2.12 17.52 0.78
CA LEU A 123 3.35 16.85 0.34
C LEU A 123 3.20 15.34 0.54
N THR A 124 3.08 14.59 -0.54
CA THR A 124 2.74 13.17 -0.49
C THR A 124 3.93 12.22 -0.34
N ALA A 125 5.15 12.63 -0.75
CA ALA A 125 6.32 11.74 -0.78
C ALA A 125 7.16 11.88 0.50
N GLY A 126 7.10 10.90 1.40
CA GLY A 126 7.95 10.79 2.59
C GLY A 126 7.85 11.97 3.56
N SER A 127 6.75 12.69 3.54
CA SER A 127 6.57 13.89 4.36
C SER A 127 6.21 13.56 5.81
N ARG A 128 6.45 14.54 6.68
CA ARG A 128 6.02 14.46 8.08
C ARG A 128 4.50 14.40 8.20
N GLU A 129 3.79 15.14 7.36
CA GLU A 129 2.33 15.16 7.30
C GLU A 129 1.77 13.75 7.07
N VAL A 130 2.31 13.02 6.09
CA VAL A 130 1.92 11.64 5.79
C VAL A 130 2.27 10.70 6.97
N ALA A 131 3.44 10.88 7.60
CA ALA A 131 3.85 10.09 8.76
C ALA A 131 2.96 10.31 9.99
N GLU A 132 2.37 11.50 10.15
CA GLU A 132 1.43 11.83 11.24
C GLU A 132 0.00 11.32 10.95
N MET A 133 -0.41 11.30 9.68
CA MET A 133 -1.78 11.01 9.25
C MET A 133 -2.08 9.52 9.07
N LEU A 134 -1.19 8.79 8.39
CA LEU A 134 -1.44 7.40 7.99
C LEU A 134 -1.60 6.42 9.15
N PRO A 135 -0.80 6.52 10.25
CA PRO A 135 -0.88 5.54 11.33
C PRO A 135 -2.26 5.40 11.97
N ALA A 136 -2.95 6.51 12.18
CA ALA A 136 -4.29 6.51 12.78
C ALA A 136 -5.30 5.78 11.89
N ARG A 137 -5.19 5.92 10.56
CA ARG A 137 -6.06 5.23 9.61
C ARG A 137 -5.68 3.77 9.45
N LEU A 138 -4.38 3.45 9.43
CA LEU A 138 -3.90 2.07 9.34
C LEU A 138 -4.09 1.26 10.64
N ALA A 139 -4.45 1.90 11.75
CA ALA A 139 -4.92 1.22 12.95
C ALA A 139 -6.36 0.67 12.79
N GLU A 140 -7.14 1.20 11.85
CA GLU A 140 -8.53 0.82 11.57
C GLU A 140 -8.67 0.01 10.28
N TYR A 141 -7.76 0.20 9.31
CA TYR A 141 -7.79 -0.39 7.97
C TYR A 141 -6.44 -0.97 7.60
N ASP A 142 -6.41 -2.13 6.98
CA ASP A 142 -5.16 -2.75 6.52
C ASP A 142 -4.60 -2.11 5.24
N LEU A 143 -5.38 -1.25 4.57
CA LEU A 143 -4.97 -0.49 3.41
C LEU A 143 -5.60 0.91 3.42
N VAL A 144 -4.77 1.93 3.20
CA VAL A 144 -5.17 3.34 3.09
C VAL A 144 -4.60 3.93 1.82
N MET A 145 -5.42 4.63 1.05
CA MET A 145 -5.01 5.31 -0.19
C MET A 145 -4.57 6.74 0.10
N LEU A 146 -3.36 7.11 -0.29
CA LEU A 146 -2.89 8.48 -0.32
C LEU A 146 -3.23 9.09 -1.69
N ARG A 147 -4.10 10.11 -1.68
CA ARG A 147 -4.66 10.74 -2.89
C ARG A 147 -3.57 11.13 -3.90
N GLY A 148 -3.74 10.68 -5.14
CA GLY A 148 -2.86 11.00 -6.26
C GLY A 148 -1.47 10.38 -6.18
N HIS A 149 -1.17 9.60 -5.14
CA HIS A 149 0.15 9.00 -4.94
C HIS A 149 0.11 7.48 -4.97
N GLY A 150 -0.54 6.85 -4.00
CA GLY A 150 -0.64 5.39 -3.93
C GLY A 150 -1.02 4.89 -2.55
N PRO A 151 -1.42 3.61 -2.43
CA PRO A 151 -1.80 3.00 -1.16
C PRO A 151 -0.57 2.62 -0.32
N PHE A 152 -0.78 2.65 0.99
CA PHE A 152 0.00 1.93 1.98
C PHE A 152 -0.82 0.76 2.49
N ALA A 153 -0.31 -0.45 2.32
CA ALA A 153 -0.90 -1.68 2.83
C ALA A 153 -0.02 -2.28 3.93
N ILE A 154 -0.63 -2.80 4.97
CA ILE A 154 0.03 -3.44 6.11
C ILE A 154 -0.34 -4.91 6.19
N GLY A 155 0.51 -5.70 6.83
CA GLY A 155 0.29 -7.12 7.09
C GLY A 155 1.33 -7.67 8.04
N HIS A 156 1.24 -8.95 8.38
CA HIS A 156 2.29 -9.68 9.09
C HIS A 156 3.36 -10.20 8.12
N LEU A 157 2.98 -10.41 6.85
CA LEU A 157 3.88 -10.82 5.76
C LEU A 157 3.82 -9.81 4.61
N LEU A 158 4.92 -9.69 3.86
CA LEU A 158 4.94 -8.89 2.62
C LEU A 158 3.90 -9.37 1.60
N GLU A 159 3.65 -10.66 1.56
CA GLU A 159 2.66 -11.28 0.69
C GLU A 159 1.24 -10.79 1.00
N GLU A 160 0.87 -10.72 2.28
CA GLU A 160 -0.44 -10.21 2.72
C GLU A 160 -0.63 -8.74 2.32
N ALA A 161 0.35 -7.89 2.61
CA ALA A 161 0.30 -6.49 2.23
C ALA A 161 0.28 -6.28 0.70
N TYR A 162 0.97 -7.14 -0.05
CA TYR A 162 0.92 -7.13 -1.52
C TYR A 162 -0.42 -7.61 -2.04
N GLN A 163 -1.02 -8.65 -1.47
CA GLN A 163 -2.34 -9.14 -1.84
C GLN A 163 -3.38 -8.01 -1.78
N LEU A 164 -3.43 -7.26 -0.67
CA LEU A 164 -4.33 -6.12 -0.53
C LEU A 164 -4.12 -5.07 -1.63
N THR A 165 -2.87 -4.74 -1.95
CA THR A 165 -2.54 -3.80 -3.02
C THR A 165 -2.98 -4.30 -4.40
N SER A 166 -2.76 -5.58 -4.68
CA SER A 166 -3.12 -6.22 -5.95
C SER A 166 -4.64 -6.25 -6.16
N VAL A 167 -5.38 -6.67 -5.14
CA VAL A 167 -6.84 -6.69 -5.14
C VAL A 167 -7.40 -5.27 -5.27
N PHE A 168 -6.81 -4.30 -4.56
CA PHE A 168 -7.24 -2.91 -4.64
C PHE A 168 -7.11 -2.32 -6.05
N GLU A 169 -5.99 -2.59 -6.73
CA GLU A 169 -5.82 -2.14 -8.12
C GLU A 169 -6.84 -2.81 -9.06
N LEU A 170 -7.08 -4.12 -8.91
CA LEU A 170 -8.07 -4.83 -9.71
C LEU A 170 -9.48 -4.26 -9.49
N THR A 171 -9.87 -4.06 -8.24
CA THR A 171 -11.14 -3.40 -7.87
C THR A 171 -11.26 -2.01 -8.48
N CYS A 172 -10.22 -1.17 -8.38
CA CYS A 172 -10.22 0.17 -8.95
C CYS A 172 -10.30 0.14 -10.49
N LYS A 173 -9.68 -0.85 -11.13
CA LYS A 173 -9.81 -1.08 -12.57
C LYS A 173 -11.25 -1.45 -12.95
N ILE A 174 -11.86 -2.36 -12.22
CA ILE A 174 -13.27 -2.75 -12.42
C ILE A 174 -14.19 -1.54 -12.27
N LEU A 175 -14.03 -0.78 -11.17
CA LEU A 175 -14.78 0.46 -10.93
C LEU A 175 -14.63 1.47 -12.07
N THR A 176 -13.39 1.73 -12.50
CA THR A 176 -13.13 2.71 -13.57
C THR A 176 -13.79 2.31 -14.89
N ILE A 177 -13.75 1.01 -15.22
CA ILE A 177 -14.40 0.49 -16.44
C ILE A 177 -15.93 0.56 -16.30
N ALA A 178 -16.47 0.13 -15.15
CA ALA A 178 -17.92 0.10 -14.91
C ALA A 178 -18.54 1.51 -14.91
N GLU A 179 -17.87 2.49 -14.32
CA GLU A 179 -18.30 3.90 -14.29
C GLU A 179 -18.27 4.55 -15.68
N GLY A 180 -17.41 4.06 -16.59
CA GLY A 180 -17.40 4.47 -17.99
C GLY A 180 -18.49 3.86 -18.86
N MET A 181 -19.24 2.87 -18.31
CA MET A 181 -20.34 2.24 -19.03
C MET A 181 -21.65 3.03 -18.82
N THR A 182 -22.55 2.99 -19.81
CA THR A 182 -23.88 3.62 -19.70
C THR A 182 -24.89 2.76 -18.92
N ALA A 183 -24.56 1.51 -18.59
CA ALA A 183 -25.42 0.58 -17.88
C ALA A 183 -25.34 0.78 -16.36
N GLU A 184 -26.45 0.52 -15.66
CA GLU A 184 -26.46 0.49 -14.19
C GLU A 184 -25.55 -0.63 -13.66
N VAL A 185 -24.61 -0.27 -12.76
CA VAL A 185 -23.73 -1.24 -12.11
C VAL A 185 -24.53 -2.00 -11.04
N LYS A 186 -24.58 -3.32 -11.16
CA LYS A 186 -25.14 -4.21 -10.14
C LYS A 186 -24.01 -4.63 -9.19
N GLU A 187 -23.91 -3.96 -8.06
CA GLU A 187 -22.91 -4.28 -7.05
C GLU A 187 -23.10 -5.71 -6.52
N TYR A 188 -22.03 -6.43 -6.32
CA TYR A 188 -22.02 -7.78 -5.79
C TYR A 188 -22.75 -7.90 -4.43
N ARG A 189 -22.62 -6.88 -3.57
CA ARG A 189 -23.21 -6.85 -2.22
C ARG A 189 -24.66 -6.35 -2.18
N LYS A 190 -25.15 -5.73 -3.23
CA LYS A 190 -26.47 -5.06 -3.21
C LYS A 190 -27.60 -6.05 -2.94
N GLY A 191 -28.28 -5.88 -1.81
CA GLY A 191 -29.42 -6.74 -1.38
C GLY A 191 -29.01 -8.01 -0.65
N SER A 192 -27.74 -8.21 -0.32
CA SER A 192 -27.29 -9.34 0.49
C SER A 192 -27.26 -8.96 1.97
N GLU A 193 -28.09 -9.64 2.80
CA GLU A 193 -28.07 -9.48 4.26
C GLU A 193 -26.71 -9.91 4.88
N GLN A 194 -25.98 -10.79 4.21
CA GLN A 194 -24.67 -11.28 4.66
C GLN A 194 -23.61 -10.17 4.75
N TYR A 195 -23.74 -9.12 3.96
CA TYR A 195 -22.74 -8.03 3.90
C TYR A 195 -23.21 -6.73 4.56
N GLY A 196 -24.39 -6.72 5.17
CA GLY A 196 -24.93 -5.58 5.90
C GLY A 196 -24.19 -5.26 7.22
N SER A 197 -23.36 -6.19 7.68
CA SER A 197 -22.58 -6.10 8.93
C SER A 197 -21.07 -5.92 8.70
N TRP A 198 -20.65 -5.66 7.50
CA TRP A 198 -19.23 -5.50 7.16
C TRP A 198 -18.85 -4.04 7.13
#